data_925ea2a6dcef86ddcad99a4baae09fec
#
_entry.id   925ea2a6dcef86ddcad99a4baae09fec
#
_cell.length_a   1.000
_cell.length_b   1.000
_cell.length_c   1.000
_cell.angle_alpha   90.00
_cell.angle_beta   90.00
_cell.angle_gamma   90.00
#
_symmetry.space_group_name_H-M   'P 1'
#
loop_
_entity.id
_entity.type
_entity.pdbx_description
1 polymer ?
#
loop_
_entity_poly.entity_id
_entity_poly.type
_entity_poly.pdbx_seq_one_letter_code
_entity_poly.pdbx_strand_id
1 'polypeptide(L)'
;MNPMPKHFAFKAMGSFCEIQLFDESRIRAKNVVKQLTGEVARLEKKYSRFREDSFLNEMNSSAGNKLGLEIDDETQSLFDHALNCFEHSGGLFDISAGALNEIWDFKKALVPSQSQIDAARAHVGLNKISCKDCHIHLPRDMQIDFGGIVKEYAADSVARLARSLGIEHGLVNLGGDFSVIGSQPGNKPWAVGISSPVSESGIMAKIDLIDGGLASSGDYERFFMHEGHRYSHILNPMTGWPSNGLRAVSIAANLCSVAGSV
;
A
#
# COMPACT_ATOMS: atom_id res chain seq x y z
N MET A 1 11.37 31.69 -17.57
CA MET A 1 10.59 30.45 -17.72
C MET A 1 10.38 29.87 -16.34
N ASN A 2 9.15 29.49 -15.98
CA ASN A 2 8.97 28.71 -14.71
C ASN A 2 9.73 27.39 -14.86
N PRO A 3 10.53 26.99 -13.88
CA PRO A 3 11.18 25.70 -13.93
C PRO A 3 10.13 24.60 -14.03
N MET A 4 10.38 23.58 -14.84
CA MET A 4 9.52 22.40 -14.97
C MET A 4 10.12 21.25 -14.15
N PRO A 5 9.30 20.42 -13.49
CA PRO A 5 9.82 19.26 -12.80
C PRO A 5 10.44 18.26 -13.77
N LYS A 6 11.45 17.54 -13.33
CA LYS A 6 12.01 16.40 -14.04
C LYS A 6 11.22 15.16 -13.64
N HIS A 7 10.73 14.41 -14.63
CA HIS A 7 9.91 13.23 -14.47
C HIS A 7 10.75 11.96 -14.62
N PHE A 8 10.57 11.01 -13.70
CA PHE A 8 11.26 9.73 -13.70
C PHE A 8 10.23 8.61 -13.47
N ALA A 9 9.85 7.95 -14.55
CA ALA A 9 8.90 6.84 -14.53
C ALA A 9 9.62 5.50 -14.38
N PHE A 10 9.03 4.59 -13.61
CA PHE A 10 9.51 3.23 -13.39
C PHE A 10 8.35 2.28 -13.04
N LYS A 11 8.65 0.99 -12.92
CA LYS A 11 7.67 -0.02 -12.45
C LYS A 11 8.15 -0.60 -11.13
N ALA A 12 7.28 -0.63 -10.13
CA ALA A 12 7.51 -1.27 -8.84
C ALA A 12 6.17 -1.62 -8.17
N MET A 13 6.20 -2.58 -7.24
CA MET A 13 5.02 -2.99 -6.47
C MET A 13 3.79 -3.30 -7.34
N GLY A 14 4.03 -3.87 -8.52
CA GLY A 14 2.99 -4.22 -9.48
C GLY A 14 2.32 -3.05 -10.20
N SER A 15 2.84 -1.82 -10.08
CA SER A 15 2.22 -0.59 -10.57
C SER A 15 3.19 0.27 -11.39
N PHE A 16 2.65 1.22 -12.15
CA PHE A 16 3.41 2.32 -12.71
C PHE A 16 3.66 3.37 -11.63
N CYS A 17 4.90 3.79 -11.51
CA CYS A 17 5.36 4.72 -10.50
C CYS A 17 6.06 5.90 -11.16
N GLU A 18 6.03 7.06 -10.53
CA GLU A 18 6.70 8.26 -11.01
C GLU A 18 7.26 9.07 -9.83
N ILE A 19 8.44 9.64 -10.02
CA ILE A 19 9.01 10.64 -9.13
C ILE A 19 9.23 11.91 -9.93
N GLN A 20 8.69 13.02 -9.45
CA GLN A 20 8.85 14.36 -10.03
C GLN A 20 9.69 15.20 -9.09
N LEU A 21 10.79 15.76 -9.60
CA LEU A 21 11.72 16.58 -8.82
C LEU A 21 12.03 17.89 -9.54
N PHE A 22 12.07 18.99 -8.77
CA PHE A 22 12.73 20.20 -9.19
C PHE A 22 14.18 20.17 -8.70
N ASP A 23 15.11 20.14 -9.61
CA ASP A 23 16.56 20.20 -9.34
C ASP A 23 17.24 20.85 -10.57
N GLU A 24 18.16 21.76 -10.36
CA GLU A 24 18.88 22.42 -11.47
C GLU A 24 19.75 21.41 -12.24
N SER A 25 20.42 20.51 -11.51
CA SER A 25 21.30 19.49 -12.07
C SER A 25 20.53 18.22 -12.45
N ARG A 26 20.52 17.88 -13.75
CA ARG A 26 19.96 16.60 -14.21
C ARG A 26 20.76 15.39 -13.73
N ILE A 27 22.07 15.55 -13.52
CA ILE A 27 22.95 14.47 -13.02
C ILE A 27 22.62 14.20 -11.56
N ARG A 28 22.52 15.26 -10.72
CA ARG A 28 22.13 15.13 -9.31
C ARG A 28 20.75 14.49 -9.19
N ALA A 29 19.75 14.97 -9.92
CA ALA A 29 18.40 14.42 -9.93
C ALA A 29 18.39 12.92 -10.26
N LYS A 30 19.14 12.47 -11.28
CA LYS A 30 19.25 11.05 -11.61
C LYS A 30 19.87 10.22 -10.48
N ASN A 31 20.92 10.74 -9.82
CA ASN A 31 21.59 10.05 -8.72
C ASN A 31 20.66 9.94 -7.47
N VAL A 32 19.91 10.99 -7.18
CA VAL A 32 18.88 10.97 -6.14
C VAL A 32 17.81 9.94 -6.49
N VAL A 33 17.21 9.99 -7.66
CA VAL A 33 16.16 9.05 -8.08
C VAL A 33 16.64 7.61 -8.03
N LYS A 34 17.90 7.31 -8.36
CA LYS A 34 18.47 5.96 -8.20
C LYS A 34 18.40 5.48 -6.74
N GLN A 35 18.64 6.34 -5.76
CA GLN A 35 18.52 6.00 -4.35
C GLN A 35 17.05 5.83 -3.95
N LEU A 36 16.17 6.72 -4.41
CA LEU A 36 14.74 6.66 -4.13
C LEU A 36 14.09 5.39 -4.70
N THR A 37 14.40 5.03 -5.94
CA THR A 37 13.93 3.77 -6.54
C THR A 37 14.55 2.54 -5.88
N GLY A 38 15.79 2.65 -5.37
CA GLY A 38 16.42 1.63 -4.53
C GLY A 38 15.65 1.37 -3.24
N GLU A 39 15.13 2.42 -2.60
CA GLU A 39 14.31 2.29 -1.39
C GLU A 39 12.97 1.61 -1.69
N VAL A 40 12.30 1.97 -2.79
CA VAL A 40 11.09 1.27 -3.23
C VAL A 40 11.36 -0.23 -3.46
N ALA A 41 12.45 -0.55 -4.16
CA ALA A 41 12.83 -1.94 -4.43
C ALA A 41 13.18 -2.72 -3.16
N ARG A 42 13.80 -2.07 -2.17
CA ARG A 42 14.10 -2.66 -0.85
C ARG A 42 12.82 -3.05 -0.13
N LEU A 43 11.85 -2.13 -0.07
CA LEU A 43 10.56 -2.36 0.59
C LEU A 43 9.72 -3.41 -0.15
N GLU A 44 9.70 -3.36 -1.49
CA GLU A 44 9.04 -4.39 -2.30
C GLU A 44 9.65 -5.77 -2.03
N LYS A 45 10.98 -5.88 -2.01
CA LYS A 45 11.65 -7.16 -1.69
C LYS A 45 11.30 -7.64 -0.28
N LYS A 46 11.28 -6.74 0.70
CA LYS A 46 11.06 -7.08 2.11
C LYS A 46 9.62 -7.56 2.37
N TYR A 47 8.62 -6.91 1.77
CA TYR A 47 7.21 -7.10 2.13
C TYR A 47 6.35 -7.70 1.00
N SER A 48 6.93 -8.19 -0.09
CA SER A 48 6.15 -8.82 -1.14
C SER A 48 5.70 -10.23 -0.77
N ARG A 49 4.40 -10.48 -0.79
CA ARG A 49 3.84 -11.83 -0.63
C ARG A 49 4.12 -12.77 -1.81
N PHE A 50 4.49 -12.20 -2.97
CA PHE A 50 4.74 -12.95 -4.21
C PHE A 50 6.18 -13.45 -4.32
N ARG A 51 7.06 -13.07 -3.43
CA ARG A 51 8.49 -13.46 -3.41
C ARG A 51 8.73 -14.45 -2.29
N GLU A 52 9.19 -15.63 -2.61
CA GLU A 52 9.53 -16.68 -1.62
C GLU A 52 10.65 -16.23 -0.66
N ASP A 53 11.57 -15.38 -1.15
CA ASP A 53 12.71 -14.84 -0.40
C ASP A 53 12.39 -13.52 0.35
N SER A 54 11.13 -13.17 0.52
CA SER A 54 10.74 -11.98 1.25
C SER A 54 10.70 -12.21 2.76
N PHE A 55 11.00 -11.16 3.53
CA PHE A 55 10.87 -11.20 4.99
C PHE A 55 9.42 -11.43 5.44
N LEU A 56 8.44 -10.92 4.68
CA LEU A 56 7.03 -11.21 4.91
C LEU A 56 6.74 -12.72 4.85
N ASN A 57 7.28 -13.43 3.86
CA ASN A 57 7.08 -14.87 3.76
C ASN A 57 7.88 -15.67 4.82
N GLU A 58 9.00 -15.14 5.29
CA GLU A 58 9.69 -15.67 6.48
C GLU A 58 8.81 -15.56 7.72
N MET A 59 8.18 -14.38 7.96
CA MET A 59 7.22 -14.20 9.05
C MET A 59 6.05 -15.18 8.94
N ASN A 60 5.44 -15.29 7.76
CA ASN A 60 4.32 -16.21 7.53
C ASN A 60 4.73 -17.69 7.74
N SER A 61 5.93 -18.07 7.34
CA SER A 61 6.48 -19.41 7.55
C SER A 61 6.77 -19.72 9.02
N SER A 62 6.90 -18.71 9.88
CA SER A 62 7.08 -18.87 11.32
C SER A 62 5.78 -19.16 12.08
N ALA A 63 4.62 -19.17 11.40
CA ALA A 63 3.32 -19.40 12.03
C ALA A 63 3.28 -20.71 12.82
N GLY A 64 2.85 -20.63 14.09
CA GLY A 64 2.85 -21.75 15.03
C GLY A 64 4.19 -21.99 15.74
N ASN A 65 5.25 -21.21 15.44
CA ASN A 65 6.48 -21.27 16.21
C ASN A 65 6.27 -20.62 17.58
N LYS A 66 6.52 -21.37 18.65
CA LYS A 66 6.37 -20.89 20.03
C LYS A 66 7.37 -19.82 20.43
N LEU A 67 8.54 -19.79 19.79
CA LEU A 67 9.58 -18.76 20.05
C LEU A 67 9.29 -17.45 19.32
N GLY A 68 8.38 -17.47 18.33
CA GLY A 68 8.14 -16.33 17.44
C GLY A 68 9.30 -16.13 16.46
N LEU A 69 9.28 -15.00 15.78
CA LEU A 69 10.34 -14.53 14.88
C LEU A 69 10.76 -13.11 15.30
N GLU A 70 12.06 -12.87 15.35
CA GLU A 70 12.61 -11.53 15.54
C GLU A 70 12.36 -10.67 14.30
N ILE A 71 11.89 -9.45 14.51
CA ILE A 71 11.62 -8.46 13.47
C ILE A 71 12.37 -7.17 13.77
N ASP A 72 12.62 -6.35 12.74
CA ASP A 72 13.26 -5.07 12.94
C ASP A 72 12.25 -3.95 13.31
N ASP A 73 12.76 -2.80 13.76
CA ASP A 73 11.97 -1.64 14.18
C ASP A 73 11.03 -1.13 13.07
N GLU A 74 11.44 -1.23 11.80
CA GLU A 74 10.60 -0.85 10.66
C GLU A 74 9.37 -1.75 10.56
N THR A 75 9.54 -3.05 10.70
CA THR A 75 8.45 -4.03 10.67
C THR A 75 7.56 -3.91 11.90
N GLN A 76 8.15 -3.67 13.09
CA GLN A 76 7.40 -3.37 14.31
C GLN A 76 6.52 -2.13 14.12
N SER A 77 7.07 -1.05 13.57
CA SER A 77 6.33 0.19 13.32
C SER A 77 5.18 0.00 12.32
N LEU A 78 5.39 -0.81 11.27
CA LEU A 78 4.32 -1.16 10.32
C LEU A 78 3.22 -2.00 10.97
N PHE A 79 3.59 -2.94 11.83
CA PHE A 79 2.63 -3.75 12.58
C PHE A 79 1.82 -2.90 13.55
N ASP A 80 2.46 -2.01 14.29
CA ASP A 80 1.79 -1.09 15.22
C ASP A 80 0.83 -0.16 14.48
N HIS A 81 1.22 0.34 13.31
CA HIS A 81 0.32 1.11 12.45
C HIS A 81 -0.89 0.28 12.00
N ALA A 82 -0.67 -0.96 11.55
CA ALA A 82 -1.74 -1.87 11.14
C ALA A 82 -2.69 -2.20 12.30
N LEU A 83 -2.16 -2.37 13.51
CA LEU A 83 -2.96 -2.61 14.72
C LEU A 83 -3.85 -1.40 15.05
N ASN A 84 -3.30 -0.19 14.98
CA ASN A 84 -4.08 1.04 15.15
C ASN A 84 -5.21 1.14 14.11
N CYS A 85 -4.94 0.83 12.84
CA CYS A 85 -5.96 0.83 11.79
C CYS A 85 -7.02 -0.25 12.02
N PHE A 86 -6.62 -1.44 12.48
CA PHE A 86 -7.54 -2.51 12.86
C PHE A 86 -8.49 -2.08 13.97
N GLU A 87 -7.97 -1.48 15.03
CA GLU A 87 -8.78 -1.01 16.17
C GLU A 87 -9.75 0.09 15.76
N HIS A 88 -9.29 1.12 15.04
CA HIS A 88 -10.11 2.25 14.63
C HIS A 88 -11.15 1.90 13.58
N SER A 89 -10.88 0.90 12.72
CA SER A 89 -11.85 0.41 11.73
C SER A 89 -12.85 -0.62 12.30
N GLY A 90 -12.72 -1.00 13.58
CA GLY A 90 -13.51 -2.08 14.15
C GLY A 90 -13.24 -3.44 13.50
N GLY A 91 -11.99 -3.65 13.01
CA GLY A 91 -11.55 -4.89 12.39
C GLY A 91 -11.80 -4.98 10.87
N LEU A 92 -12.24 -3.89 10.23
CA LEU A 92 -12.41 -3.88 8.76
C LEU A 92 -11.08 -3.74 8.02
N PHE A 93 -10.10 -3.08 8.60
CA PHE A 93 -8.71 -3.12 8.15
C PHE A 93 -7.98 -4.22 8.93
N ASP A 94 -7.57 -5.28 8.26
CA ASP A 94 -6.93 -6.43 8.91
C ASP A 94 -5.85 -7.04 8.01
N ILE A 95 -4.58 -6.86 8.38
CA ILE A 95 -3.46 -7.43 7.64
C ILE A 95 -3.40 -8.97 7.75
N SER A 96 -4.12 -9.59 8.69
CA SER A 96 -4.22 -11.05 8.77
C SER A 96 -5.19 -11.64 7.75
N ALA A 97 -5.89 -10.81 6.98
CA ALA A 97 -6.74 -11.25 5.87
C ALA A 97 -5.95 -11.93 4.72
N GLY A 98 -4.63 -12.06 4.86
CA GLY A 98 -3.76 -12.82 3.94
C GLY A 98 -4.28 -14.22 3.63
N ALA A 99 -4.83 -14.92 4.62
CA ALA A 99 -5.45 -16.24 4.44
C ALA A 99 -6.63 -16.23 3.44
N LEU A 100 -7.40 -15.16 3.35
CA LEU A 100 -8.47 -15.01 2.36
C LEU A 100 -7.93 -14.88 0.94
N ASN A 101 -6.75 -14.28 0.77
CA ASN A 101 -6.12 -14.14 -0.54
C ASN A 101 -5.71 -15.47 -1.19
N GLU A 102 -5.63 -16.55 -0.41
CA GLU A 102 -5.31 -17.89 -0.95
C GLU A 102 -6.51 -18.54 -1.61
N ILE A 103 -7.72 -18.26 -1.14
CA ILE A 103 -8.95 -18.85 -1.66
C ILE A 103 -9.61 -18.02 -2.77
N TRP A 104 -9.31 -16.70 -2.83
CA TRP A 104 -9.78 -15.81 -3.88
C TRP A 104 -8.76 -15.72 -5.02
N ASP A 105 -8.96 -16.47 -6.10
CA ASP A 105 -8.11 -16.40 -7.30
C ASP A 105 -8.72 -15.45 -8.35
N PHE A 106 -8.35 -14.17 -8.27
CA PHE A 106 -8.84 -13.14 -9.20
C PHE A 106 -8.34 -13.34 -10.64
N LYS A 107 -7.26 -14.12 -10.86
CA LYS A 107 -6.76 -14.41 -12.21
C LYS A 107 -7.59 -15.51 -12.88
N LYS A 108 -8.02 -16.50 -12.12
CA LYS A 108 -8.86 -17.60 -12.62
C LYS A 108 -10.36 -17.29 -12.54
N ALA A 109 -10.75 -16.14 -11.98
CA ALA A 109 -12.13 -15.75 -11.78
C ALA A 109 -12.96 -16.81 -11.01
N LEU A 110 -12.38 -17.41 -9.98
CA LEU A 110 -13.02 -18.45 -9.18
C LEU A 110 -13.64 -17.85 -7.92
N VAL A 111 -14.92 -18.14 -7.72
CA VAL A 111 -15.64 -17.81 -6.48
C VAL A 111 -15.53 -18.99 -5.52
N PRO A 112 -14.94 -18.81 -4.31
CA PRO A 112 -14.84 -19.87 -3.34
C PRO A 112 -16.22 -20.26 -2.78
N SER A 113 -16.37 -21.50 -2.34
CA SER A 113 -17.55 -21.94 -1.61
C SER A 113 -17.62 -21.31 -0.22
N GLN A 114 -18.83 -21.24 0.37
CA GLN A 114 -18.99 -20.70 1.72
C GLN A 114 -18.15 -21.47 2.74
N SER A 115 -18.04 -22.80 2.61
CA SER A 115 -17.21 -23.60 3.51
C SER A 115 -15.72 -23.28 3.43
N GLN A 116 -15.20 -22.95 2.24
CA GLN A 116 -13.82 -22.49 2.08
C GLN A 116 -13.62 -21.10 2.72
N ILE A 117 -14.59 -20.20 2.55
CA ILE A 117 -14.57 -18.88 3.18
C ILE A 117 -14.56 -19.00 4.69
N ASP A 118 -15.45 -19.83 5.27
CA ASP A 118 -15.55 -20.02 6.71
C ASP A 118 -14.28 -20.64 7.30
N ALA A 119 -13.67 -21.59 6.58
CA ALA A 119 -12.40 -22.19 6.96
C ALA A 119 -11.25 -21.14 6.97
N ALA A 120 -11.13 -20.33 5.91
CA ALA A 120 -10.09 -19.29 5.83
C ALA A 120 -10.30 -18.19 6.90
N ARG A 121 -11.56 -17.80 7.16
CA ARG A 121 -11.88 -16.79 8.19
C ARG A 121 -11.51 -17.24 9.60
N ALA A 122 -11.48 -18.51 9.89
CA ALA A 122 -11.04 -19.03 11.20
C ALA A 122 -9.58 -18.58 11.51
N HIS A 123 -8.77 -18.34 10.47
CA HIS A 123 -7.38 -17.91 10.55
C HIS A 123 -7.20 -16.39 10.34
N VAL A 124 -8.28 -15.60 10.36
CA VAL A 124 -8.25 -14.13 10.29
C VAL A 124 -8.53 -13.54 11.66
N GLY A 125 -7.89 -12.40 11.95
CA GLY A 125 -8.05 -11.62 13.18
C GLY A 125 -6.70 -11.17 13.72
N LEU A 126 -6.34 -9.91 13.46
CA LEU A 126 -5.06 -9.33 13.88
C LEU A 126 -4.87 -9.35 15.40
N ASN A 127 -5.97 -9.28 16.16
CA ASN A 127 -5.99 -9.41 17.62
C ASN A 127 -5.52 -10.78 18.16
N LYS A 128 -5.37 -11.79 17.30
CA LYS A 128 -4.81 -13.11 17.64
C LYS A 128 -3.28 -13.14 17.56
N ILE A 129 -2.68 -12.15 16.88
CA ILE A 129 -1.23 -12.06 16.66
C ILE A 129 -0.62 -11.22 17.78
N SER A 130 0.46 -11.69 18.37
CA SER A 130 1.24 -10.92 19.34
C SER A 130 2.51 -10.40 18.69
N CYS A 131 2.77 -9.10 18.85
CA CYS A 131 4.01 -8.47 18.43
C CYS A 131 4.51 -7.59 19.58
N LYS A 132 5.62 -7.98 20.19
CA LYS A 132 6.23 -7.27 21.33
C LYS A 132 7.74 -7.39 21.28
N ASP A 133 8.42 -6.30 21.69
CA ASP A 133 9.87 -6.27 21.83
C ASP A 133 10.57 -6.81 20.57
N CYS A 134 10.10 -6.39 19.41
CA CYS A 134 10.58 -6.85 18.10
C CYS A 134 10.48 -8.38 17.89
N HIS A 135 9.52 -9.05 18.53
CA HIS A 135 9.19 -10.45 18.28
C HIS A 135 7.72 -10.59 17.90
N ILE A 136 7.47 -11.21 16.73
CA ILE A 136 6.14 -11.51 16.25
C ILE A 136 5.81 -12.99 16.45
N HIS A 137 4.63 -13.27 16.98
CA HIS A 137 4.09 -14.63 17.16
C HIS A 137 2.79 -14.75 16.38
N LEU A 138 2.84 -15.48 15.27
CA LEU A 138 1.67 -15.84 14.48
C LEU A 138 1.13 -17.19 14.95
N PRO A 139 -0.15 -17.30 15.29
CA PRO A 139 -0.81 -18.59 15.46
C PRO A 139 -0.66 -19.48 14.23
N ARG A 140 -0.73 -20.79 14.41
CA ARG A 140 -0.66 -21.76 13.31
C ARG A 140 -1.71 -21.43 12.25
N ASP A 141 -1.34 -21.56 10.98
CA ASP A 141 -2.17 -21.37 9.79
C ASP A 141 -2.67 -19.93 9.58
N MET A 142 -2.18 -18.96 10.38
CA MET A 142 -2.37 -17.53 10.12
C MET A 142 -1.33 -16.99 9.16
N GLN A 143 -1.73 -15.99 8.38
CA GLN A 143 -0.87 -15.26 7.45
C GLN A 143 -1.15 -13.77 7.55
N ILE A 144 -0.09 -12.97 7.40
CA ILE A 144 -0.20 -11.51 7.29
C ILE A 144 0.18 -11.05 5.89
N ASP A 145 -0.41 -9.95 5.47
CA ASP A 145 -0.13 -9.28 4.19
C ASP A 145 -0.16 -7.76 4.41
N PHE A 146 0.97 -7.10 4.18
CA PHE A 146 1.07 -5.63 4.28
C PHE A 146 0.63 -4.91 3.00
N GLY A 147 0.05 -5.62 2.02
CA GLY A 147 -0.33 -5.05 0.73
C GLY A 147 -1.28 -3.84 0.79
N GLY A 148 -2.01 -3.68 1.90
CA GLY A 148 -2.89 -2.53 2.15
C GLY A 148 -2.22 -1.30 2.77
N ILE A 149 -0.92 -1.35 3.11
CA ILE A 149 -0.20 -0.22 3.73
C ILE A 149 1.21 -0.01 3.19
N VAL A 150 1.85 -1.05 2.64
CA VAL A 150 3.29 -0.97 2.32
C VAL A 150 3.57 -0.03 1.15
N LYS A 151 2.65 0.15 0.23
CA LYS A 151 2.83 1.01 -0.94
C LYS A 151 2.78 2.49 -0.52
N GLU A 152 1.84 2.84 0.30
CA GLU A 152 1.67 4.17 0.89
C GLU A 152 2.84 4.51 1.84
N TYR A 153 3.25 3.55 2.65
CA TYR A 153 4.45 3.66 3.49
C TYR A 153 5.71 3.90 2.65
N ALA A 154 5.85 3.20 1.53
CA ALA A 154 6.96 3.39 0.61
C ALA A 154 6.96 4.79 -0.01
N ALA A 155 5.79 5.34 -0.37
CA ALA A 155 5.68 6.70 -0.87
C ALA A 155 6.17 7.72 0.16
N ASP A 156 5.77 7.57 1.43
CA ASP A 156 6.22 8.43 2.54
C ASP A 156 7.72 8.25 2.84
N SER A 157 8.21 7.00 2.82
CA SER A 157 9.63 6.71 3.03
C SER A 157 10.52 7.36 1.96
N VAL A 158 10.11 7.23 0.69
CA VAL A 158 10.79 7.86 -0.45
C VAL A 158 10.77 9.37 -0.36
N ALA A 159 9.64 9.98 0.01
CA ALA A 159 9.53 11.43 0.19
C ALA A 159 10.46 11.92 1.32
N ARG A 160 10.53 11.20 2.43
CA ARG A 160 11.42 11.48 3.56
C ARG A 160 12.90 11.36 3.14
N LEU A 161 13.26 10.29 2.43
CA LEU A 161 14.61 10.09 1.90
C LEU A 161 14.99 11.21 0.94
N ALA A 162 14.10 11.64 0.04
CA ALA A 162 14.35 12.74 -0.88
C ALA A 162 14.68 14.05 -0.14
N ARG A 163 13.90 14.37 0.92
CA ARG A 163 14.17 15.54 1.77
C ARG A 163 15.55 15.44 2.44
N SER A 164 15.93 14.28 2.97
CA SER A 164 17.25 14.07 3.59
C SER A 164 18.41 14.20 2.59
N LEU A 165 18.15 13.98 1.30
CA LEU A 165 19.08 14.19 0.21
C LEU A 165 19.08 15.64 -0.33
N GLY A 166 18.35 16.54 0.35
CA GLY A 166 18.31 17.97 0.03
C GLY A 166 17.42 18.31 -1.17
N ILE A 167 16.38 17.51 -1.44
CA ILE A 167 15.32 17.86 -2.39
C ILE A 167 14.25 18.64 -1.66
N GLU A 168 14.00 19.87 -2.07
CA GLU A 168 13.02 20.77 -1.47
C GLU A 168 11.66 20.72 -2.16
N HIS A 169 11.62 20.37 -3.45
CA HIS A 169 10.42 20.41 -4.27
C HIS A 169 10.27 19.12 -5.08
N GLY A 170 9.20 18.38 -4.85
CA GLY A 170 8.97 17.14 -5.55
C GLY A 170 7.69 16.42 -5.13
N LEU A 171 7.33 15.40 -5.92
CA LEU A 171 6.17 14.55 -5.71
C LEU A 171 6.54 13.10 -6.03
N VAL A 172 6.15 12.20 -5.15
CA VAL A 172 6.22 10.75 -5.34
C VAL A 172 4.83 10.24 -5.71
N ASN A 173 4.74 9.39 -6.71
CA ASN A 173 3.53 8.65 -7.09
C ASN A 173 3.88 7.17 -7.22
N LEU A 174 3.34 6.34 -6.35
CA LEU A 174 3.48 4.88 -6.41
C LEU A 174 2.12 4.25 -6.71
N GLY A 175 1.78 4.17 -8.01
CA GLY A 175 0.54 3.52 -8.44
C GLY A 175 -0.76 4.22 -8.01
N GLY A 176 -0.75 5.56 -7.94
CA GLY A 176 -1.90 6.36 -7.51
C GLY A 176 -1.88 6.79 -6.05
N ASP A 177 -0.85 6.35 -5.29
CA ASP A 177 -0.58 6.83 -3.94
C ASP A 177 0.52 7.88 -3.98
N PHE A 178 0.19 9.07 -3.51
CA PHE A 178 1.03 10.26 -3.64
C PHE A 178 1.59 10.68 -2.29
N SER A 179 2.88 11.03 -2.26
CA SER A 179 3.50 11.70 -1.11
C SER A 179 4.29 12.91 -1.59
N VAL A 180 4.02 14.07 -1.00
CA VAL A 180 4.67 15.33 -1.36
C VAL A 180 6.04 15.39 -0.68
N ILE A 181 7.11 15.56 -1.46
CA ILE A 181 8.46 15.87 -0.94
C ILE A 181 8.50 17.31 -0.45
N GLY A 182 7.90 18.21 -1.18
CA GLY A 182 7.66 19.61 -0.90
C GLY A 182 6.87 20.22 -2.03
N SER A 183 6.23 21.37 -1.77
CA SER A 183 5.44 22.12 -2.76
C SER A 183 6.24 22.44 -4.02
N GLN A 184 5.58 22.78 -5.09
CA GLN A 184 6.28 23.36 -6.26
C GLN A 184 6.95 24.69 -5.90
N PRO A 185 7.99 25.13 -6.64
CA PRO A 185 8.64 26.43 -6.43
C PRO A 185 7.63 27.58 -6.36
N GLY A 186 7.85 28.49 -5.41
CA GLY A 186 6.92 29.58 -5.12
C GLY A 186 5.68 29.14 -4.31
N ASN A 187 5.80 28.10 -3.55
CA ASN A 187 4.76 27.53 -2.70
C ASN A 187 3.45 27.18 -3.44
N LYS A 188 3.59 26.71 -4.69
CA LYS A 188 2.45 26.28 -5.50
C LYS A 188 2.09 24.84 -5.19
N PRO A 189 0.78 24.47 -5.20
CA PRO A 189 0.36 23.09 -4.99
C PRO A 189 0.68 22.19 -6.18
N TRP A 190 0.72 20.91 -5.94
CA TRP A 190 0.66 19.85 -6.92
C TRP A 190 -0.81 19.55 -7.23
N ALA A 191 -1.22 19.73 -8.48
CA ALA A 191 -2.56 19.37 -8.93
C ALA A 191 -2.61 17.88 -9.26
N VAL A 192 -3.18 17.07 -8.35
CA VAL A 192 -3.33 15.62 -8.50
C VAL A 192 -4.73 15.30 -9.03
N GLY A 193 -4.80 14.56 -10.13
CA GLY A 193 -6.05 14.10 -10.73
C GLY A 193 -6.54 12.82 -10.08
N ILE A 194 -7.82 12.76 -9.71
CA ILE A 194 -8.50 11.55 -9.28
C ILE A 194 -9.22 10.94 -10.49
N SER A 195 -8.87 9.70 -10.82
CA SER A 195 -9.45 8.97 -11.96
C SER A 195 -10.91 8.62 -11.71
N SER A 196 -11.71 8.63 -12.77
CA SER A 196 -13.12 8.22 -12.71
C SER A 196 -13.22 6.69 -12.69
N PRO A 197 -13.97 6.09 -11.75
CA PRO A 197 -14.21 4.64 -11.73
C PRO A 197 -15.16 4.15 -12.82
N VAL A 198 -15.76 5.07 -13.59
CA VAL A 198 -16.76 4.75 -14.63
C VAL A 198 -16.30 5.12 -16.04
N SER A 199 -15.19 5.82 -16.19
CA SER A 199 -14.65 6.23 -17.49
C SER A 199 -13.15 5.97 -17.54
N GLU A 200 -12.70 5.21 -18.53
CA GLU A 200 -11.28 4.84 -18.72
C GLU A 200 -10.34 6.03 -18.98
N SER A 201 -10.87 7.18 -19.37
CA SER A 201 -10.07 8.36 -19.74
C SER A 201 -10.41 9.63 -18.96
N GLY A 202 -11.27 9.54 -17.94
CA GLY A 202 -11.79 10.72 -17.23
C GLY A 202 -11.09 11.01 -15.91
N ILE A 203 -10.73 12.29 -15.70
CA ILE A 203 -10.45 12.82 -14.36
C ILE A 203 -11.78 13.29 -13.77
N MET A 204 -12.17 12.69 -12.63
CA MET A 204 -13.41 13.03 -11.93
C MET A 204 -13.25 14.26 -11.05
N ALA A 205 -12.07 14.40 -10.41
CA ALA A 205 -11.75 15.52 -9.53
C ALA A 205 -10.27 15.85 -9.58
N LYS A 206 -9.91 17.04 -9.10
CA LYS A 206 -8.51 17.44 -8.86
C LYS A 206 -8.37 17.87 -7.41
N ILE A 207 -7.29 17.47 -6.77
CA ILE A 207 -6.91 17.89 -5.44
C ILE A 207 -5.57 18.61 -5.52
N ASP A 208 -5.49 19.77 -4.87
CA ASP A 208 -4.27 20.57 -4.77
C ASP A 208 -3.54 20.16 -3.48
N LEU A 209 -2.35 19.56 -3.62
CA LEU A 209 -1.50 19.12 -2.51
C LEU A 209 -0.30 20.07 -2.38
N ILE A 210 -0.16 20.70 -1.22
CA ILE A 210 1.04 21.48 -0.86
C ILE A 210 2.00 20.62 -0.04
N ASP A 211 1.46 19.77 0.81
CA ASP A 211 2.15 18.84 1.72
C ASP A 211 1.30 17.59 1.94
N GLY A 212 1.84 16.62 2.69
CA GLY A 212 1.13 15.37 3.01
C GLY A 212 1.09 14.37 1.86
N GLY A 213 0.01 13.60 1.81
CA GLY A 213 -0.19 12.55 0.83
C GLY A 213 -1.65 12.36 0.44
N LEU A 214 -1.86 11.63 -0.65
CA LEU A 214 -3.16 11.20 -1.13
C LEU A 214 -3.04 9.73 -1.48
N ALA A 215 -3.98 8.92 -0.99
CA ALA A 215 -4.13 7.53 -1.38
C ALA A 215 -5.50 7.30 -2.03
N SER A 216 -5.53 6.36 -2.98
CA SER A 216 -6.76 6.01 -3.69
C SER A 216 -6.92 4.50 -3.75
N SER A 217 -8.07 4.01 -3.32
CA SER A 217 -8.49 2.62 -3.43
C SER A 217 -9.71 2.50 -4.32
N GLY A 218 -9.73 1.50 -5.20
CA GLY A 218 -10.86 1.29 -6.10
C GLY A 218 -11.12 -0.18 -6.40
N ASP A 219 -12.41 -0.54 -6.45
CA ASP A 219 -12.87 -1.89 -6.77
C ASP A 219 -12.70 -2.25 -8.25
N TYR A 220 -12.34 -1.25 -9.08
CA TYR A 220 -12.20 -1.38 -10.53
C TYR A 220 -10.78 -1.75 -10.98
N GLU A 221 -9.80 -1.70 -10.11
CA GLU A 221 -8.40 -2.03 -10.47
C GLU A 221 -8.21 -3.53 -10.69
N ARG A 222 -8.76 -4.35 -9.79
CA ARG A 222 -8.71 -5.82 -9.88
C ARG A 222 -10.07 -6.40 -9.51
N PHE A 223 -10.77 -6.92 -10.48
CA PHE A 223 -12.06 -7.56 -10.29
C PHE A 223 -12.30 -8.61 -11.37
N PHE A 224 -13.28 -9.46 -11.17
CA PHE A 224 -13.87 -10.29 -12.22
C PHE A 224 -15.38 -10.29 -12.11
N MET A 225 -16.05 -10.68 -13.22
CA MET A 225 -17.49 -10.85 -13.26
C MET A 225 -17.81 -12.34 -13.23
N HIS A 226 -18.74 -12.76 -12.38
CA HIS A 226 -19.24 -14.12 -12.32
C HIS A 226 -20.75 -14.08 -12.09
N GLU A 227 -21.55 -14.71 -12.95
CA GLU A 227 -23.02 -14.74 -12.89
C GLU A 227 -23.66 -13.36 -12.72
N GLY A 228 -23.13 -12.35 -13.41
CA GLY A 228 -23.64 -10.97 -13.34
C GLY A 228 -23.21 -10.18 -12.08
N HIS A 229 -22.52 -10.80 -11.14
CA HIS A 229 -21.99 -10.17 -9.94
C HIS A 229 -20.52 -9.79 -10.13
N ARG A 230 -20.13 -8.65 -9.52
CA ARG A 230 -18.76 -8.16 -9.53
C ARG A 230 -18.06 -8.53 -8.21
N TYR A 231 -16.91 -9.16 -8.34
CA TYR A 231 -16.05 -9.53 -7.23
C TYR A 231 -14.75 -8.76 -7.32
N SER A 232 -14.50 -7.85 -6.39
CA SER A 232 -13.29 -7.04 -6.31
C SER A 232 -12.26 -7.67 -5.38
N HIS A 233 -11.01 -7.26 -5.52
CA HIS A 233 -9.92 -7.72 -4.66
C HIS A 233 -9.93 -7.14 -3.24
N ILE A 234 -10.80 -6.17 -2.96
CA ILE A 234 -10.96 -5.58 -1.63
C ILE A 234 -11.89 -6.49 -0.83
N LEU A 235 -11.30 -7.31 0.02
CA LEU A 235 -12.02 -8.29 0.82
C LEU A 235 -12.41 -7.71 2.18
N ASN A 236 -13.63 -7.99 2.63
CA ASN A 236 -14.08 -7.70 3.98
C ASN A 236 -13.63 -8.85 4.90
N PRO A 237 -12.71 -8.64 5.84
CA PRO A 237 -12.18 -9.70 6.71
C PRO A 237 -13.24 -10.32 7.62
N MET A 238 -14.30 -9.58 7.94
CA MET A 238 -15.37 -10.07 8.81
C MET A 238 -16.32 -11.03 8.10
N THR A 239 -16.52 -10.87 6.80
CA THR A 239 -17.41 -11.73 6.01
C THR A 239 -16.65 -12.71 5.12
N GLY A 240 -15.40 -12.41 4.77
CA GLY A 240 -14.58 -13.14 3.80
C GLY A 240 -14.98 -12.90 2.35
N TRP A 241 -15.97 -12.07 2.09
CA TRP A 241 -16.45 -11.68 0.76
C TRP A 241 -15.86 -10.34 0.33
N PRO A 242 -15.78 -10.07 -0.98
CA PRO A 242 -15.48 -8.74 -1.49
C PRO A 242 -16.42 -7.68 -0.93
N SER A 243 -15.85 -6.51 -0.59
CA SER A 243 -16.64 -5.36 -0.15
C SER A 243 -17.47 -4.81 -1.30
N ASN A 244 -18.67 -4.33 -0.98
CA ASN A 244 -19.62 -3.74 -1.91
C ASN A 244 -20.03 -2.34 -1.45
N GLY A 245 -20.44 -1.48 -2.37
CA GLY A 245 -20.97 -0.14 -2.08
C GLY A 245 -20.22 0.95 -2.80
N LEU A 246 -19.06 1.34 -2.29
CA LEU A 246 -18.23 2.37 -2.93
C LEU A 246 -17.38 1.77 -4.05
N ARG A 247 -17.32 2.47 -5.19
CA ARG A 247 -16.48 2.08 -6.33
C ARG A 247 -15.03 2.53 -6.18
N ALA A 248 -14.85 3.68 -5.57
CA ALA A 248 -13.55 4.26 -5.28
C ALA A 248 -13.63 5.19 -4.08
N VAL A 249 -12.52 5.30 -3.37
CA VAL A 249 -12.30 6.26 -2.28
C VAL A 249 -10.93 6.89 -2.50
N SER A 250 -10.85 8.22 -2.37
CA SER A 250 -9.57 8.95 -2.36
C SER A 250 -9.54 9.84 -1.13
N ILE A 251 -8.47 9.73 -0.36
CA ILE A 251 -8.29 10.45 0.90
C ILE A 251 -6.97 11.19 0.87
N ALA A 252 -6.99 12.46 1.31
CA ALA A 252 -5.79 13.24 1.55
C ALA A 252 -5.56 13.38 3.07
N ALA A 253 -4.31 13.19 3.52
CA ALA A 253 -3.90 13.30 4.91
C ALA A 253 -2.46 13.81 5.02
N ASN A 254 -1.98 14.01 6.25
CA ASN A 254 -0.59 14.45 6.50
C ASN A 254 0.47 13.44 6.05
N LEU A 255 0.10 12.17 5.91
CA LEU A 255 0.94 11.09 5.38
C LEU A 255 0.10 10.24 4.42
N CYS A 256 0.74 9.74 3.38
CA CYS A 256 0.12 8.81 2.43
C CYS A 256 -0.31 7.51 3.12
N SER A 257 0.51 6.99 4.03
CA SER A 257 0.21 5.81 4.84
C SER A 257 -1.04 5.97 5.71
N VAL A 258 -1.28 7.16 6.26
CA VAL A 258 -2.52 7.47 6.98
C VAL A 258 -3.70 7.54 6.01
N ALA A 259 -3.53 8.21 4.86
CA ALA A 259 -4.58 8.34 3.86
C ALA A 259 -5.09 6.99 3.32
N GLY A 260 -4.19 6.00 3.14
CA GLY A 260 -4.53 4.69 2.59
C GLY A 260 -5.11 3.69 3.59
N SER A 261 -5.09 4.02 4.89
CA SER A 261 -5.46 3.10 5.96
C SER A 261 -6.76 3.47 6.69
N VAL A 262 -7.47 4.51 6.27
CA VAL A 262 -8.73 5.00 6.86
C VAL A 262 -9.95 4.72 6.00
#